data_2008915c62159d480c2a44dfcf44b11d
#
_entry.id   2008915c62159d480c2a44dfcf44b11d
#
_cell.length_a   1.000
_cell.length_b   1.000
_cell.length_c   1.000
_cell.angle_alpha   90.00
_cell.angle_beta   90.00
_cell.angle_gamma   90.00
#
_symmetry.space_group_name_H-M   'P 1'
#
loop_
_entity.id
_entity.type
_entity.pdbx_description
1 polymer ?
#
loop_
_entity_poly.entity_id
_entity_poly.type
_entity_poly.pdbx_seq_one_letter_code
_entity_poly.pdbx_strand_id
1 'polypeptide(L)'
;MTAGFDGRAARYEELRPVDENWWEVFAALVRLGRLRGQRVLEVGCGTGRLAAALEERELARVWAVDASEAMVGRAKELGVNARVARAESLPFKAGWFDAVVMRMVLHLVDRRAALEQAARVLRPEGRLVIATENPDSFDDVWFARFFPSVPEIERKRFPDADGLRLELTAAGFDSVAIERLRQHRTQTREHALDLIRSKGFSTFDLLDPAEYDAGLARAESGLPDLFEYSFDWLFAIATR
;
A
#
# COMPACT_ATOMS: atom_id res chain seq x y z
N MET A 1 -0.04 1.73 15.92
CA MET A 1 0.72 0.50 16.21
C MET A 1 1.48 0.16 14.94
N THR A 2 2.79 0.23 14.96
CA THR A 2 3.64 -0.29 13.87
C THR A 2 3.53 -1.82 13.94
N ALA A 3 2.52 -2.38 13.26
CA ALA A 3 2.34 -3.81 13.19
C ALA A 3 3.61 -4.43 12.62
N GLY A 4 4.19 -5.38 13.32
CA GLY A 4 5.26 -6.35 13.02
C GLY A 4 5.98 -6.38 11.66
N PHE A 5 6.11 -5.24 10.94
CA PHE A 5 6.78 -5.18 9.65
C PHE A 5 8.29 -5.41 9.74
N ASP A 6 8.90 -5.13 10.90
CA ASP A 6 10.34 -5.43 11.09
C ASP A 6 10.62 -6.93 10.95
N GLY A 7 9.75 -7.79 11.51
CA GLY A 7 9.87 -9.24 11.36
C GLY A 7 9.55 -9.78 9.95
N ARG A 8 8.83 -8.98 9.14
CA ARG A 8 8.43 -9.37 7.77
C ARG A 8 9.40 -8.90 6.69
N ALA A 9 10.24 -7.90 6.99
CA ALA A 9 11.12 -7.26 6.00
C ALA A 9 11.99 -8.28 5.24
N ALA A 10 12.49 -9.32 5.92
CA ALA A 10 13.37 -10.32 5.32
C ALA A 10 12.71 -11.13 4.18
N ARG A 11 11.41 -11.45 4.31
CA ARG A 11 10.66 -12.26 3.34
C ARG A 11 9.66 -11.46 2.51
N TYR A 12 9.57 -10.14 2.76
CA TYR A 12 8.57 -9.28 2.11
C TYR A 12 8.65 -9.33 0.59
N GLU A 13 9.86 -9.38 0.08
CA GLU A 13 10.12 -9.39 -1.36
C GLU A 13 9.82 -10.73 -2.03
N GLU A 14 10.10 -11.84 -1.34
CA GLU A 14 9.76 -13.19 -1.81
C GLU A 14 8.25 -13.37 -1.92
N LEU A 15 7.51 -12.86 -0.93
CA LEU A 15 6.05 -12.96 -0.86
C LEU A 15 5.33 -12.00 -1.81
N ARG A 16 6.01 -10.98 -2.31
CA ARG A 16 5.45 -9.94 -3.20
C ARG A 16 6.40 -9.64 -4.35
N PRO A 17 6.48 -10.53 -5.35
CA PRO A 17 7.37 -10.36 -6.49
C PRO A 17 7.01 -9.11 -7.30
N VAL A 18 8.01 -8.60 -8.03
CA VAL A 18 7.81 -7.57 -9.06
C VAL A 18 7.43 -8.29 -10.36
N ASP A 19 6.15 -8.43 -10.58
CA ASP A 19 5.53 -9.08 -11.73
C ASP A 19 4.82 -8.07 -12.65
N GLU A 20 4.13 -8.54 -13.66
CA GLU A 20 3.37 -7.68 -14.58
C GLU A 20 2.30 -6.87 -13.86
N ASN A 21 1.63 -7.44 -12.85
CA ASN A 21 0.63 -6.73 -12.05
C ASN A 21 1.25 -5.59 -11.24
N TRP A 22 2.47 -5.80 -10.74
CA TRP A 22 3.20 -4.74 -10.04
C TRP A 22 3.51 -3.57 -10.99
N TRP A 23 3.96 -3.89 -12.23
CA TRP A 23 4.27 -2.87 -13.23
C TRP A 23 3.03 -2.13 -13.72
N GLU A 24 1.88 -2.77 -13.80
CA GLU A 24 0.63 -2.12 -14.14
C GLU A 24 0.24 -1.06 -13.09
N VAL A 25 0.35 -1.39 -11.80
CA VAL A 25 0.13 -0.43 -10.70
C VAL A 25 1.17 0.70 -10.74
N PHE A 26 2.44 0.39 -11.00
CA PHE A 26 3.49 1.38 -11.19
C PHE A 26 3.13 2.36 -12.31
N ALA A 27 2.76 1.86 -13.48
CA ALA A 27 2.38 2.71 -14.61
C ALA A 27 1.15 3.59 -14.29
N ALA A 28 0.17 3.05 -13.58
CA ALA A 28 -0.98 3.83 -13.12
C ALA A 28 -0.56 4.96 -12.16
N LEU A 29 0.28 4.67 -11.17
CA LEU A 29 0.81 5.69 -10.24
C LEU A 29 1.58 6.79 -10.97
N VAL A 30 2.47 6.42 -11.90
CA VAL A 30 3.25 7.37 -12.71
C VAL A 30 2.35 8.29 -13.52
N ARG A 31 1.37 7.72 -14.23
CA ARG A 31 0.41 8.46 -15.07
C ARG A 31 -0.45 9.40 -14.23
N LEU A 32 -1.07 8.87 -13.16
CA LEU A 32 -2.02 9.61 -12.32
C LEU A 32 -1.33 10.68 -11.49
N GLY A 33 -0.20 10.36 -10.92
CA GLY A 33 0.63 11.28 -10.12
C GLY A 33 1.46 12.26 -10.95
N ARG A 34 1.57 12.05 -12.29
CA ARG A 34 2.48 12.80 -13.17
C ARG A 34 3.91 12.81 -12.63
N LEU A 35 4.43 11.63 -12.24
CA LEU A 35 5.63 11.53 -11.41
C LEU A 35 6.95 11.76 -12.16
N ARG A 36 6.96 11.68 -13.50
CA ARG A 36 8.17 11.79 -14.31
C ARG A 36 8.89 13.11 -14.10
N GLY A 37 10.18 13.02 -13.74
CA GLY A 37 11.07 14.18 -13.53
C GLY A 37 10.75 15.02 -12.29
N GLN A 38 9.81 14.59 -11.45
CA GLN A 38 9.31 15.35 -10.30
C GLN A 38 10.12 15.08 -9.02
N ARG A 39 9.99 15.98 -8.04
CA ARG A 39 10.40 15.73 -6.65
C ARG A 39 9.25 14.97 -5.95
N VAL A 40 9.47 13.69 -5.73
CA VAL A 40 8.46 12.78 -5.21
C VAL A 40 8.79 12.40 -3.77
N LEU A 41 7.80 12.41 -2.89
CA LEU A 41 7.87 11.76 -1.58
C LEU A 41 7.05 10.48 -1.62
N GLU A 42 7.69 9.34 -1.37
CA GLU A 42 7.01 8.08 -1.08
C GLU A 42 6.83 7.92 0.42
N VAL A 43 5.59 7.80 0.88
CA VAL A 43 5.23 7.57 2.29
C VAL A 43 4.82 6.11 2.46
N GLY A 44 5.48 5.41 3.41
CA GLY A 44 5.34 3.96 3.57
C GLY A 44 6.08 3.20 2.45
N CYS A 45 7.35 3.52 2.24
CA CYS A 45 8.11 2.99 1.10
C CYS A 45 8.44 1.49 1.20
N GLY A 46 8.29 0.89 2.38
CA GLY A 46 8.70 -0.49 2.59
C GLY A 46 10.16 -0.70 2.20
N THR A 47 10.43 -1.71 1.39
CA THR A 47 11.78 -2.04 0.90
C THR A 47 12.32 -1.09 -0.18
N GLY A 48 11.56 -0.05 -0.57
CA GLY A 48 12.03 1.00 -1.49
C GLY A 48 11.92 0.68 -2.98
N ARG A 49 11.29 -0.43 -3.36
CA ARG A 49 11.17 -0.85 -4.78
C ARG A 49 10.49 0.17 -5.67
N LEU A 50 9.41 0.82 -5.17
CA LEU A 50 8.71 1.83 -5.96
C LEU A 50 9.58 3.09 -6.12
N ALA A 51 10.23 3.56 -5.05
CA ALA A 51 11.16 4.67 -5.10
C ALA A 51 12.29 4.42 -6.10
N ALA A 52 12.96 3.25 -6.02
CA ALA A 52 14.04 2.89 -6.93
C ALA A 52 13.56 2.87 -8.39
N ALA A 53 12.40 2.28 -8.67
CA ALA A 53 11.84 2.24 -10.02
C ALA A 53 11.46 3.64 -10.55
N LEU A 54 10.96 4.55 -9.69
CA LEU A 54 10.68 5.93 -10.06
C LEU A 54 11.95 6.71 -10.42
N GLU A 55 13.05 6.50 -9.69
CA GLU A 55 14.33 7.13 -10.01
C GLU A 55 14.90 6.58 -11.31
N GLU A 56 14.93 5.26 -11.47
CA GLU A 56 15.53 4.59 -12.63
C GLU A 56 14.76 4.86 -13.94
N ARG A 57 13.43 4.74 -13.91
CA ARG A 57 12.60 4.74 -15.11
C ARG A 57 11.95 6.05 -15.43
N GLU A 58 11.64 6.84 -14.41
CA GLU A 58 10.90 8.09 -14.56
C GLU A 58 11.75 9.33 -14.31
N LEU A 59 13.05 9.17 -14.03
CA LEU A 59 13.97 10.28 -13.74
C LEU A 59 13.45 11.17 -12.59
N ALA A 60 12.62 10.62 -11.72
CA ALA A 60 12.12 11.32 -10.54
C ALA A 60 13.25 11.48 -9.52
N ARG A 61 13.17 12.52 -8.69
CA ARG A 61 14.00 12.64 -7.48
C ARG A 61 13.16 12.20 -6.31
N VAL A 62 13.50 11.06 -5.72
CA VAL A 62 12.65 10.45 -4.70
C VAL A 62 13.24 10.61 -3.31
N TRP A 63 12.41 11.01 -2.37
CA TRP A 63 12.60 10.87 -0.94
C TRP A 63 11.59 9.86 -0.45
N ALA A 64 12.01 9.00 0.47
CA ALA A 64 11.17 7.93 0.96
C ALA A 64 11.14 7.90 2.48
N VAL A 65 9.99 7.58 3.05
CA VAL A 65 9.86 7.36 4.50
C VAL A 65 9.09 6.07 4.79
N ASP A 66 9.50 5.39 5.84
CA ASP A 66 8.76 4.28 6.44
C ASP A 66 8.91 4.33 7.97
N ALA A 67 7.93 3.81 8.70
CA ALA A 67 7.97 3.75 10.15
C ALA A 67 8.84 2.58 10.67
N SER A 68 9.14 1.58 9.83
CA SER A 68 9.97 0.42 10.14
C SER A 68 11.44 0.68 9.81
N GLU A 69 12.31 0.55 10.80
CA GLU A 69 13.77 0.66 10.61
C GLU A 69 14.29 -0.42 9.67
N ALA A 70 13.77 -1.65 9.78
CA ALA A 70 14.17 -2.76 8.93
C ALA A 70 13.81 -2.51 7.45
N MET A 71 12.62 -1.95 7.17
CA MET A 71 12.22 -1.57 5.82
C MET A 71 13.11 -0.46 5.26
N VAL A 72 13.37 0.59 6.04
CA VAL A 72 14.29 1.68 5.65
C VAL A 72 15.70 1.17 5.38
N GLY A 73 16.18 0.20 6.19
CA GLY A 73 17.46 -0.46 5.95
C GLY A 73 17.52 -1.09 4.55
N ARG A 74 16.51 -1.88 4.17
CA ARG A 74 16.38 -2.48 2.84
C ARG A 74 16.30 -1.45 1.72
N ALA A 75 15.51 -0.39 1.90
CA ALA A 75 15.41 0.68 0.92
C ALA A 75 16.77 1.37 0.66
N LYS A 76 17.58 1.56 1.72
CA LYS A 76 18.94 2.10 1.60
C LYS A 76 19.90 1.14 0.87
N GLU A 77 19.77 -0.16 1.06
CA GLU A 77 20.53 -1.17 0.32
C GLU A 77 20.27 -1.09 -1.19
N LEU A 78 19.05 -0.66 -1.60
CA LEU A 78 18.71 -0.36 -3.00
C LEU A 78 19.17 1.03 -3.49
N GLY A 79 19.85 1.80 -2.64
CA GLY A 79 20.32 3.16 -2.98
C GLY A 79 19.26 4.25 -2.77
N VAL A 80 18.08 3.94 -2.27
CA VAL A 80 17.00 4.90 -2.06
C VAL A 80 17.31 5.87 -0.91
N ASN A 81 17.01 7.15 -1.09
CA ASN A 81 17.13 8.18 -0.05
C ASN A 81 15.96 8.02 0.96
N ALA A 82 16.05 7.00 1.80
CA ALA A 82 15.02 6.63 2.77
C ALA A 82 15.35 7.06 4.19
N ARG A 83 14.31 7.39 4.98
CA ARG A 83 14.40 7.76 6.40
C ARG A 83 13.31 7.10 7.22
N VAL A 84 13.61 6.78 8.47
CA VAL A 84 12.60 6.37 9.45
C VAL A 84 11.75 7.59 9.81
N ALA A 85 10.48 7.54 9.49
CA ALA A 85 9.50 8.54 9.89
C ALA A 85 8.08 7.99 9.80
N ARG A 86 7.17 8.56 10.61
CA ARG A 86 5.75 8.24 10.57
C ARG A 86 5.04 9.14 9.55
N ALA A 87 4.01 8.61 8.89
CA ALA A 87 3.18 9.36 7.95
C ALA A 87 2.52 10.59 8.61
N GLU A 88 2.20 10.48 9.90
CA GLU A 88 1.57 11.52 10.70
C GLU A 88 2.52 12.66 11.11
N SER A 89 3.85 12.50 10.87
CA SER A 89 4.86 13.50 11.22
C SER A 89 6.02 13.44 10.21
N LEU A 90 5.83 14.05 9.06
CA LEU A 90 6.81 14.03 7.98
C LEU A 90 7.93 15.04 8.23
N PRO A 91 9.23 14.63 8.23
CA PRO A 91 10.38 15.47 8.55
C PRO A 91 10.82 16.34 7.37
N PHE A 92 9.88 16.97 6.69
CA PHE A 92 10.12 17.81 5.51
C PHE A 92 9.43 19.16 5.68
N LYS A 93 9.99 20.19 5.03
CA LYS A 93 9.40 21.53 5.01
C LYS A 93 8.13 21.54 4.18
N ALA A 94 7.24 22.46 4.50
CA ALA A 94 6.02 22.70 3.73
C ALA A 94 6.35 23.11 2.28
N GLY A 95 5.50 22.70 1.34
CA GLY A 95 5.59 23.15 -0.04
C GLY A 95 6.82 22.66 -0.81
N TRP A 96 7.42 21.53 -0.41
CA TRP A 96 8.67 21.07 -1.01
C TRP A 96 8.50 20.13 -2.19
N PHE A 97 7.50 19.23 -2.14
CA PHE A 97 7.31 18.17 -3.12
C PHE A 97 6.35 18.55 -4.23
N ASP A 98 6.64 18.06 -5.42
CA ASP A 98 5.75 18.16 -6.58
C ASP A 98 4.67 17.08 -6.51
N ALA A 99 5.02 15.90 -5.98
CA ALA A 99 4.09 14.81 -5.76
C ALA A 99 4.38 14.04 -4.44
N VAL A 100 3.32 13.47 -3.86
CA VAL A 100 3.38 12.50 -2.77
C VAL A 100 2.70 11.22 -3.24
N VAL A 101 3.31 10.06 -2.95
CA VAL A 101 2.77 8.74 -3.26
C VAL A 101 2.55 7.96 -1.98
N MET A 102 1.38 7.35 -1.83
CA MET A 102 1.05 6.40 -0.76
C MET A 102 0.49 5.11 -1.39
N ARG A 103 1.23 4.01 -1.30
CA ARG A 103 0.79 2.71 -1.81
C ARG A 103 0.59 1.72 -0.67
N MET A 104 -0.65 1.28 -0.43
CA MET A 104 -1.00 0.32 0.64
C MET A 104 -0.57 0.80 2.04
N VAL A 105 -0.83 2.07 2.37
CA VAL A 105 -0.40 2.70 3.64
C VAL A 105 -1.56 3.13 4.50
N LEU A 106 -2.64 3.67 3.92
CA LEU A 106 -3.71 4.34 4.66
C LEU A 106 -4.39 3.49 5.73
N HIS A 107 -4.43 2.17 5.55
CA HIS A 107 -5.01 1.23 6.51
C HIS A 107 -4.12 0.95 7.74
N LEU A 108 -2.92 1.52 7.77
CA LEU A 108 -1.90 1.30 8.81
C LEU A 108 -1.65 2.55 9.68
N VAL A 109 -2.20 3.70 9.30
CA VAL A 109 -1.88 5.02 9.89
C VAL A 109 -3.12 5.75 10.38
N ASP A 110 -2.93 6.81 11.16
CA ASP A 110 -3.97 7.82 11.35
C ASP A 110 -4.13 8.59 10.02
N ARG A 111 -5.19 8.24 9.28
CA ARG A 111 -5.44 8.77 7.94
C ARG A 111 -5.52 10.28 7.92
N ARG A 112 -6.26 10.88 8.87
CA ARG A 112 -6.42 12.32 8.96
C ARG A 112 -5.07 13.01 9.09
N ALA A 113 -4.29 12.63 10.10
CA ALA A 113 -2.99 13.24 10.34
C ALA A 113 -2.02 13.01 9.18
N ALA A 114 -2.02 11.81 8.57
CA ALA A 114 -1.17 11.48 7.42
C ALA A 114 -1.52 12.31 6.18
N LEU A 115 -2.81 12.49 5.89
CA LEU A 115 -3.27 13.29 4.74
C LEU A 115 -3.00 14.79 4.95
N GLU A 116 -3.19 15.31 6.16
CA GLU A 116 -2.82 16.69 6.52
C GLU A 116 -1.30 16.92 6.32
N GLN A 117 -0.45 15.95 6.69
CA GLN A 117 0.98 16.03 6.45
C GLN A 117 1.33 15.95 4.96
N ALA A 118 0.66 15.09 4.19
CA ALA A 118 0.84 15.04 2.74
C ALA A 118 0.49 16.38 2.08
N ALA A 119 -0.65 16.97 2.44
CA ALA A 119 -1.04 18.29 1.98
C ALA A 119 0.00 19.35 2.37
N ARG A 120 0.50 19.33 3.60
CA ARG A 120 1.48 20.32 4.08
C ARG A 120 2.78 20.29 3.28
N VAL A 121 3.31 19.11 2.96
CA VAL A 121 4.61 18.99 2.29
C VAL A 121 4.53 19.21 0.77
N LEU A 122 3.35 19.09 0.17
CA LEU A 122 3.11 19.40 -1.24
C LEU A 122 3.17 20.91 -1.50
N ARG A 123 3.74 21.30 -2.64
CA ARG A 123 3.64 22.67 -3.14
C ARG A 123 2.20 22.98 -3.62
N PRO A 124 1.83 24.25 -3.81
CA PRO A 124 0.60 24.58 -4.54
C PRO A 124 0.56 23.86 -5.88
N GLU A 125 -0.61 23.34 -6.25
CA GLU A 125 -0.85 22.48 -7.42
C GLU A 125 -0.07 21.15 -7.42
N GLY A 126 0.60 20.80 -6.30
CA GLY A 126 1.23 19.50 -6.10
C GLY A 126 0.18 18.37 -5.98
N ARG A 127 0.57 17.15 -6.30
CA ARG A 127 -0.35 16.01 -6.37
C ARG A 127 -0.06 14.97 -5.29
N LEU A 128 -1.12 14.49 -4.67
CA LEU A 128 -1.12 13.25 -3.92
C LEU A 128 -1.73 12.15 -4.80
N VAL A 129 -1.05 11.02 -4.91
CA VAL A 129 -1.62 9.79 -5.49
C VAL A 129 -1.57 8.67 -4.47
N ILE A 130 -2.71 8.09 -4.21
CA ILE A 130 -2.89 6.97 -3.28
C ILE A 130 -3.29 5.75 -4.09
N ALA A 131 -2.64 4.60 -3.84
CA ALA A 131 -3.09 3.29 -4.31
C ALA A 131 -3.42 2.42 -3.10
N THR A 132 -4.66 1.99 -3.01
CA THR A 132 -5.17 1.16 -1.93
C THR A 132 -6.10 0.08 -2.48
N GLU A 133 -6.45 -0.90 -1.68
CA GLU A 133 -7.43 -1.91 -2.06
C GLU A 133 -8.85 -1.35 -1.98
N ASN A 134 -9.71 -1.80 -2.90
CA ASN A 134 -11.11 -1.38 -2.94
C ASN A 134 -11.96 -2.22 -1.95
N PRO A 135 -12.56 -1.60 -0.92
CA PRO A 135 -13.36 -2.34 0.07
C PRO A 135 -14.59 -3.05 -0.50
N ASP A 136 -15.08 -2.62 -1.68
CA ASP A 136 -16.23 -3.25 -2.35
C ASP A 136 -15.94 -4.71 -2.76
N SER A 137 -14.67 -5.11 -2.86
CA SER A 137 -14.23 -6.44 -3.28
C SER A 137 -13.82 -7.38 -2.14
N PHE A 138 -13.92 -6.96 -0.88
CA PHE A 138 -13.39 -7.76 0.24
C PHE A 138 -14.10 -9.09 0.49
N ASP A 139 -15.34 -9.25 0.07
CA ASP A 139 -16.03 -10.55 0.13
C ASP A 139 -15.44 -11.56 -0.87
N ASP A 140 -14.84 -11.06 -1.97
CA ASP A 140 -14.26 -11.86 -3.06
C ASP A 140 -12.75 -12.12 -2.89
N VAL A 141 -12.12 -11.58 -1.83
CA VAL A 141 -10.71 -11.84 -1.54
C VAL A 141 -10.50 -13.34 -1.34
N TRP A 142 -9.54 -13.92 -2.06
CA TRP A 142 -9.36 -15.37 -2.18
C TRP A 142 -9.23 -16.11 -0.84
N PHE A 143 -8.71 -15.46 0.21
CA PHE A 143 -8.57 -16.07 1.53
C PHE A 143 -9.77 -15.81 2.46
N ALA A 144 -10.69 -14.90 2.11
CA ALA A 144 -11.88 -14.61 2.94
C ALA A 144 -12.74 -15.85 3.20
N ARG A 145 -12.83 -16.76 2.23
CA ARG A 145 -13.55 -18.04 2.40
C ARG A 145 -13.00 -18.94 3.51
N PHE A 146 -11.74 -18.73 3.89
CA PHE A 146 -11.09 -19.49 4.97
C PHE A 146 -11.11 -18.72 6.30
N PHE A 147 -11.24 -17.39 6.24
CA PHE A 147 -11.19 -16.47 7.37
C PHE A 147 -12.40 -15.52 7.32
N PRO A 148 -13.58 -15.95 7.82
CA PRO A 148 -14.84 -15.22 7.67
C PRO A 148 -14.85 -13.81 8.23
N SER A 149 -14.03 -13.51 9.25
CA SER A 149 -13.94 -12.17 9.83
C SER A 149 -13.14 -11.17 8.98
N VAL A 150 -12.37 -11.63 7.98
CA VAL A 150 -11.50 -10.78 7.15
C VAL A 150 -12.27 -9.63 6.47
N PRO A 151 -13.39 -9.85 5.75
CA PRO A 151 -14.08 -8.77 5.07
C PRO A 151 -14.51 -7.63 6.00
N GLU A 152 -14.99 -7.97 7.18
CA GLU A 152 -15.42 -6.98 8.18
C GLU A 152 -14.23 -6.21 8.77
N ILE A 153 -13.14 -6.92 9.08
CA ILE A 153 -11.90 -6.32 9.60
C ILE A 153 -11.34 -5.34 8.57
N GLU A 154 -11.27 -5.73 7.29
CA GLU A 154 -10.70 -4.89 6.24
C GLU A 154 -11.57 -3.67 5.94
N ARG A 155 -12.91 -3.80 5.90
CA ARG A 155 -13.79 -2.65 5.70
C ARG A 155 -13.66 -1.58 6.78
N LYS A 156 -13.27 -1.94 8.00
CA LYS A 156 -12.99 -0.97 9.07
C LYS A 156 -11.67 -0.22 8.87
N ARG A 157 -10.73 -0.82 8.15
CA ARG A 157 -9.37 -0.30 7.95
C ARG A 157 -9.20 0.48 6.66
N PHE A 158 -9.80 0.02 5.59
CA PHE A 158 -9.68 0.61 4.26
C PHE A 158 -10.82 1.58 3.99
N PRO A 159 -10.53 2.80 3.57
CA PRO A 159 -11.56 3.74 3.16
C PRO A 159 -12.11 3.36 1.78
N ASP A 160 -13.40 3.50 1.60
CA ASP A 160 -14.05 3.43 0.30
C ASP A 160 -13.83 4.71 -0.52
N ALA A 161 -14.36 4.75 -1.75
CA ALA A 161 -14.19 5.86 -2.65
C ALA A 161 -14.76 7.19 -2.09
N ASP A 162 -15.90 7.13 -1.43
CA ASP A 162 -16.55 8.31 -0.88
C ASP A 162 -15.87 8.77 0.41
N GLY A 163 -15.45 7.84 1.26
CA GLY A 163 -14.62 8.12 2.43
C GLY A 163 -13.31 8.80 2.04
N LEU A 164 -12.62 8.32 0.99
CA LEU A 164 -11.40 8.98 0.48
C LEU A 164 -11.66 10.39 0.00
N ARG A 165 -12.75 10.64 -0.73
CA ARG A 165 -13.11 12.02 -1.16
C ARG A 165 -13.31 12.94 0.03
N LEU A 166 -14.07 12.49 1.02
CA LEU A 166 -14.35 13.27 2.23
C LEU A 166 -13.07 13.54 3.03
N GLU A 167 -12.26 12.52 3.29
CA GLU A 167 -11.02 12.66 4.05
C GLU A 167 -10.00 13.56 3.35
N LEU A 168 -9.85 13.46 2.02
CA LEU A 168 -8.95 14.29 1.23
C LEU A 168 -9.40 15.74 1.19
N THR A 169 -10.71 16.00 0.98
CA THR A 169 -11.26 17.35 1.02
C THR A 169 -11.07 17.97 2.41
N ALA A 170 -11.31 17.21 3.48
CA ALA A 170 -11.10 17.67 4.85
C ALA A 170 -9.62 17.95 5.17
N ALA A 171 -8.68 17.28 4.50
CA ALA A 171 -7.24 17.51 4.62
C ALA A 171 -6.74 18.73 3.81
N GLY A 172 -7.63 19.42 3.07
CA GLY A 172 -7.34 20.66 2.34
C GLY A 172 -6.88 20.45 0.90
N PHE A 173 -7.30 19.36 0.25
CA PHE A 173 -7.13 19.18 -1.19
C PHE A 173 -8.30 19.79 -1.96
N ASP A 174 -8.01 20.55 -3.03
CA ASP A 174 -9.00 21.29 -3.81
C ASP A 174 -9.77 20.41 -4.78
N SER A 175 -9.16 19.36 -5.30
CA SER A 175 -9.79 18.43 -6.22
C SER A 175 -9.43 16.99 -5.90
N VAL A 176 -10.43 16.09 -6.01
CA VAL A 176 -10.24 14.65 -5.78
C VAL A 176 -10.89 13.87 -6.91
N ALA A 177 -10.10 13.06 -7.60
CA ALA A 177 -10.55 12.06 -8.57
C ALA A 177 -10.28 10.65 -8.04
N ILE A 178 -11.15 9.71 -8.39
CA ILE A 178 -10.99 8.29 -8.04
C ILE A 178 -10.99 7.48 -9.33
N GLU A 179 -9.99 6.63 -9.50
CA GLU A 179 -9.92 5.62 -10.56
C GLU A 179 -9.87 4.23 -9.95
N ARG A 180 -10.32 3.23 -10.70
CA ARG A 180 -10.32 1.81 -10.30
C ARG A 180 -9.54 1.00 -11.32
N LEU A 181 -8.82 -0.01 -10.84
CA LEU A 181 -8.12 -0.98 -11.68
C LEU A 181 -8.39 -2.37 -11.12
N ARG A 182 -8.99 -3.24 -11.93
CA ARG A 182 -9.15 -4.65 -11.60
C ARG A 182 -8.05 -5.45 -12.27
N GLN A 183 -7.31 -6.20 -11.46
CA GLN A 183 -6.28 -7.12 -11.93
C GLN A 183 -6.77 -8.55 -11.81
N HIS A 184 -6.50 -9.36 -12.82
CA HIS A 184 -6.68 -10.81 -12.77
C HIS A 184 -5.32 -11.44 -12.48
N ARG A 185 -5.27 -12.25 -11.46
CA ARG A 185 -4.04 -12.85 -10.93
C ARG A 185 -4.19 -14.35 -10.81
N THR A 186 -3.08 -15.02 -11.04
CA THR A 186 -2.95 -16.47 -10.81
C THR A 186 -2.09 -16.70 -9.58
N GLN A 187 -2.49 -17.65 -8.74
CA GLN A 187 -1.83 -17.97 -7.50
C GLN A 187 -1.63 -19.48 -7.38
N THR A 188 -0.42 -19.90 -7.01
CA THR A 188 -0.18 -21.28 -6.65
C THR A 188 -0.57 -21.55 -5.19
N ARG A 189 -0.99 -22.78 -4.91
CA ARG A 189 -1.28 -23.23 -3.56
C ARG A 189 -0.11 -23.00 -2.60
N GLU A 190 1.09 -23.34 -3.02
CA GLU A 190 2.29 -23.22 -2.20
C GLU A 190 2.50 -21.76 -1.76
N HIS A 191 2.50 -20.82 -2.70
CA HIS A 191 2.68 -19.40 -2.38
C HIS A 191 1.51 -18.84 -1.55
N ALA A 192 0.28 -19.28 -1.80
CA ALA A 192 -0.88 -18.89 -1.00
C ALA A 192 -0.75 -19.35 0.45
N LEU A 193 -0.33 -20.60 0.67
CA LEU A 193 -0.07 -21.13 2.02
C LEU A 193 1.11 -20.43 2.70
N ASP A 194 2.15 -20.07 1.96
CA ASP A 194 3.26 -19.30 2.48
C ASP A 194 2.84 -17.91 2.94
N LEU A 195 1.97 -17.22 2.18
CA LEU A 195 1.38 -15.95 2.58
C LEU A 195 0.56 -16.05 3.87
N ILE A 196 -0.22 -17.14 4.04
CA ILE A 196 -0.98 -17.36 5.26
C ILE A 196 -0.03 -17.67 6.43
N ARG A 197 0.84 -18.68 6.29
CA ARG A 197 1.74 -19.14 7.36
C ARG A 197 2.70 -18.08 7.88
N SER A 198 3.20 -17.23 6.98
CA SER A 198 4.07 -16.10 7.32
C SER A 198 3.30 -14.86 7.80
N LYS A 199 1.97 -14.93 7.88
CA LYS A 199 1.10 -13.76 8.13
C LYS A 199 1.42 -12.61 7.17
N GLY A 200 1.60 -12.92 5.89
CA GLY A 200 1.99 -11.97 4.84
C GLY A 200 1.05 -10.77 4.70
N PHE A 201 -0.21 -10.90 5.12
CA PHE A 201 -1.16 -9.78 5.24
C PHE A 201 -1.28 -9.35 6.71
N SER A 202 -1.28 -8.04 6.95
CA SER A 202 -1.41 -7.48 8.31
C SER A 202 -2.74 -7.84 8.99
N THR A 203 -3.73 -8.22 8.22
CA THR A 203 -5.04 -8.68 8.69
C THR A 203 -4.95 -9.93 9.56
N PHE A 204 -4.03 -10.83 9.24
CA PHE A 204 -3.85 -12.06 10.02
C PHE A 204 -3.38 -11.82 11.47
N ASP A 205 -2.80 -10.65 11.76
CA ASP A 205 -2.46 -10.28 13.13
C ASP A 205 -3.68 -9.81 13.94
N LEU A 206 -4.79 -9.53 13.27
CA LEU A 206 -6.02 -9.00 13.87
C LEU A 206 -7.09 -10.09 14.05
N LEU A 207 -6.85 -11.28 13.51
CA LEU A 207 -7.76 -12.41 13.67
C LEU A 207 -7.68 -12.98 15.08
N ASP A 208 -8.81 -13.54 15.55
CA ASP A 208 -8.79 -14.42 16.70
C ASP A 208 -7.86 -15.61 16.43
N PRO A 209 -6.98 -16.00 17.38
CA PRO A 209 -6.05 -17.11 17.18
C PRO A 209 -6.72 -18.41 16.76
N ALA A 210 -7.89 -18.74 17.32
CA ALA A 210 -8.62 -19.95 16.97
C ALA A 210 -9.20 -19.88 15.55
N GLU A 211 -9.65 -18.70 15.11
CA GLU A 211 -10.07 -18.50 13.72
C GLU A 211 -8.90 -18.64 12.77
N TYR A 212 -7.72 -18.07 13.12
CA TYR A 212 -6.54 -18.19 12.30
C TYR A 212 -6.10 -19.64 12.12
N ASP A 213 -5.99 -20.40 13.21
CA ASP A 213 -5.58 -21.82 13.18
C ASP A 213 -6.58 -22.67 12.38
N ALA A 214 -7.88 -22.48 12.62
CA ALA A 214 -8.92 -23.17 11.86
C ALA A 214 -8.94 -22.77 10.38
N GLY A 215 -8.68 -21.50 10.07
CA GLY A 215 -8.61 -20.97 8.72
C GLY A 215 -7.42 -21.54 7.96
N LEU A 216 -6.24 -21.61 8.58
CA LEU A 216 -5.05 -22.24 8.01
C LEU A 216 -5.31 -23.71 7.68
N ALA A 217 -5.86 -24.50 8.61
CA ALA A 217 -6.20 -25.90 8.37
C ALA A 217 -7.19 -26.09 7.20
N ARG A 218 -8.22 -25.21 7.09
CA ARG A 218 -9.13 -25.20 5.95
C ARG A 218 -8.42 -24.86 4.65
N ALA A 219 -7.52 -23.90 4.65
CA ALA A 219 -6.75 -23.53 3.48
C ALA A 219 -5.80 -24.65 3.02
N GLU A 220 -5.15 -25.32 3.97
CA GLU A 220 -4.28 -26.47 3.68
C GLU A 220 -5.01 -27.64 3.03
N SER A 221 -6.25 -27.86 3.37
CA SER A 221 -7.07 -28.93 2.77
C SER A 221 -7.87 -28.52 1.53
N GLY A 222 -8.21 -27.21 1.40
CA GLY A 222 -9.18 -26.74 0.42
C GLY A 222 -8.65 -25.87 -0.70
N LEU A 223 -7.37 -25.46 -0.69
CA LEU A 223 -6.78 -24.70 -1.77
C LEU A 223 -6.44 -25.61 -2.95
N PRO A 224 -6.86 -25.29 -4.19
CA PRO A 224 -6.38 -25.99 -5.39
C PRO A 224 -4.91 -25.66 -5.67
N ASP A 225 -4.23 -26.50 -6.47
CA ASP A 225 -2.81 -26.32 -6.79
C ASP A 225 -2.53 -24.99 -7.52
N LEU A 226 -3.49 -24.55 -8.33
CA LEU A 226 -3.49 -23.27 -9.05
C LEU A 226 -4.89 -22.70 -9.04
N PHE A 227 -5.03 -21.40 -8.82
CA PHE A 227 -6.31 -20.70 -8.89
C PHE A 227 -6.17 -19.27 -9.37
N GLU A 228 -7.24 -18.77 -9.95
CA GLU A 228 -7.35 -17.37 -10.37
C GLU A 228 -8.15 -16.57 -9.33
N TYR A 229 -7.80 -15.31 -9.17
CA TYR A 229 -8.52 -14.34 -8.36
C TYR A 229 -8.40 -12.94 -8.93
N SER A 230 -9.30 -12.06 -8.54
CA SER A 230 -9.21 -10.65 -8.87
C SER A 230 -8.68 -9.86 -7.69
N PHE A 231 -7.95 -8.79 -7.99
CA PHE A 231 -7.52 -7.79 -7.01
C PHE A 231 -7.95 -6.41 -7.52
N ASP A 232 -8.77 -5.72 -6.74
CA ASP A 232 -9.33 -4.44 -7.11
C ASP A 232 -8.60 -3.29 -6.43
N TRP A 233 -7.92 -2.48 -7.22
CA TRP A 233 -7.28 -1.25 -6.77
C TRP A 233 -8.23 -0.06 -6.82
N LEU A 234 -8.10 0.78 -5.80
CA LEU A 234 -8.68 2.10 -5.74
C LEU A 234 -7.53 3.13 -5.76
N PHE A 235 -7.54 4.00 -6.76
CA PHE A 235 -6.59 5.11 -6.85
C PHE A 235 -7.32 6.40 -6.51
N ALA A 236 -6.81 7.15 -5.51
CA ALA A 236 -7.25 8.51 -5.27
C ALA A 236 -6.17 9.49 -5.72
N ILE A 237 -6.56 10.47 -6.51
CA ILE A 237 -5.70 11.52 -7.02
C ILE A 237 -6.23 12.84 -6.46
N ALA A 238 -5.41 13.54 -5.70
CA ALA A 238 -5.80 14.80 -5.11
C ALA A 238 -4.79 15.90 -5.47
N THR A 239 -5.27 17.12 -5.70
CA THR A 239 -4.45 18.29 -5.99
C THR A 239 -4.61 19.30 -4.86
N ARG A 240 -3.48 19.90 -4.44
CA ARG A 240 -3.43 20.94 -3.41
C ARG A 240 -3.56 22.32 -4.01
#